data_1f68cbbbb7b8a70cc968110cc01ed797
#
_entry.id   1f68cbbbb7b8a70cc968110cc01ed797
#
_cell.length_a   1.000
_cell.length_b   1.000
_cell.length_c   1.000
_cell.angle_alpha   90.00
_cell.angle_beta   90.00
_cell.angle_gamma   90.00
#
_symmetry.space_group_name_H-M   'P 1'
#
loop_
_entity.id
_entity.type
_entity.pdbx_description
1 polymer ?
#
loop_
_entity_poly.entity_id
_entity_poly.type
_entity_poly.pdbx_seq_one_letter_code
_entity_poly.pdbx_strand_id
1 'polypeptide(L)'
;MKKFSIDYSFLIVLCLIALSPKQDTLLKLLIALCVHELGHLAWIGFFRYRIESLRLSIFGFFLKLDATKEELFKDICIYYGGILANLLCFLFVPDPVFKKINLLFLCFNALPIYPLDGFQGIRCILAYFIPYQRVLKITAIFSMLSSTIAFVLCLCFKMDVFILLNSAYLIILSLEYYFKLKAIYQSFLLRRSLYPFEYPIKRIAFPDSIEGCFYKYHQVEFMIENKKITEADLLLSKNMLK
;
A
#
# COMPACT_ATOMS: atom_id res chain seq x y z
N MET A 1 -11.01 -8.62 -20.28
CA MET A 1 -10.75 -10.00 -19.76
C MET A 1 -10.02 -9.88 -18.43
N LYS A 2 -10.59 -10.39 -17.33
CA LYS A 2 -9.91 -10.46 -16.04
C LYS A 2 -8.73 -11.42 -16.16
N LYS A 3 -7.49 -10.94 -16.02
CA LYS A 3 -6.32 -11.81 -15.98
C LYS A 3 -6.14 -12.32 -14.55
N PHE A 4 -6.49 -13.58 -14.32
CA PHE A 4 -6.13 -14.31 -13.11
C PHE A 4 -4.85 -15.09 -13.40
N SER A 5 -3.85 -14.98 -12.51
CA SER A 5 -2.61 -15.75 -12.59
C SER A 5 -2.17 -16.17 -11.19
N ILE A 6 -1.67 -17.39 -11.09
CA ILE A 6 -1.05 -17.93 -9.88
C ILE A 6 0.45 -17.95 -10.12
N ASP A 7 1.21 -17.40 -9.17
CA ASP A 7 2.66 -17.43 -9.23
C ASP A 7 3.16 -18.81 -8.78
N TYR A 8 4.19 -19.32 -9.43
CA TYR A 8 4.83 -20.59 -9.04
C TYR A 8 5.30 -20.59 -7.58
N SER A 9 5.66 -19.42 -7.03
CA SER A 9 6.03 -19.28 -5.63
C SER A 9 4.94 -19.76 -4.66
N PHE A 10 3.67 -19.53 -4.99
CA PHE A 10 2.54 -20.00 -4.18
C PHE A 10 2.41 -21.53 -4.21
N LEU A 11 2.61 -22.16 -5.38
CA LEU A 11 2.59 -23.62 -5.50
C LEU A 11 3.73 -24.26 -4.71
N ILE A 12 4.92 -23.66 -4.73
CA ILE A 12 6.06 -24.13 -3.94
C ILE A 12 5.73 -24.13 -2.44
N VAL A 13 5.08 -23.08 -1.95
CA VAL A 13 4.67 -23.00 -0.53
C VAL A 13 3.66 -24.08 -0.18
N LEU A 14 2.66 -24.32 -1.03
CA LEU A 14 1.71 -25.42 -0.81
C LEU A 14 2.41 -26.77 -0.71
N CYS A 15 3.38 -27.04 -1.60
CA CYS A 15 4.18 -28.27 -1.53
C CYS A 15 5.01 -28.36 -0.23
N LEU A 16 5.65 -27.26 0.19
CA LEU A 16 6.41 -27.18 1.43
C LEU A 16 5.52 -27.43 2.67
N ILE A 17 4.29 -26.88 2.67
CA ILE A 17 3.31 -27.15 3.73
C ILE A 17 2.96 -28.64 3.78
N ALA A 18 2.67 -29.25 2.63
CA ALA A 18 2.30 -30.65 2.53
C ALA A 18 3.39 -31.62 3.04
N LEU A 19 4.67 -31.24 2.86
CA LEU A 19 5.82 -32.05 3.25
C LEU A 19 6.34 -31.74 4.67
N SER A 20 5.82 -30.69 5.33
CA SER A 20 6.31 -30.25 6.63
C SER A 20 5.75 -31.08 7.79
N PRO A 21 6.56 -31.41 8.82
CA PRO A 21 6.06 -32.03 10.04
C PRO A 21 5.17 -31.08 10.89
N LYS A 22 5.16 -29.77 10.57
CA LYS A 22 4.32 -28.74 11.24
C LYS A 22 3.13 -28.32 10.37
N GLN A 23 2.53 -29.27 9.64
CA GLN A 23 1.43 -29.01 8.69
C GLN A 23 0.29 -28.18 9.30
N ASP A 24 -0.18 -28.52 10.51
CA ASP A 24 -1.28 -27.79 11.18
C ASP A 24 -0.97 -26.31 11.38
N THR A 25 0.22 -25.98 11.88
CA THR A 25 0.62 -24.59 12.09
C THR A 25 0.77 -23.82 10.78
N LEU A 26 1.36 -24.47 9.77
CA LEU A 26 1.54 -23.85 8.44
C LEU A 26 0.20 -23.66 7.71
N LEU A 27 -0.72 -24.62 7.87
CA LEU A 27 -2.09 -24.48 7.34
C LEU A 27 -2.83 -23.32 8.00
N LYS A 28 -2.74 -23.17 9.33
CA LYS A 28 -3.31 -22.03 10.07
C LYS A 28 -2.71 -20.70 9.60
N LEU A 29 -1.40 -20.66 9.33
CA LEU A 29 -0.74 -19.47 8.77
C LEU A 29 -1.27 -19.15 7.37
N LEU A 30 -1.43 -20.14 6.50
CA LEU A 30 -2.01 -19.96 5.17
C LEU A 30 -3.47 -19.45 5.25
N ILE A 31 -4.27 -20.04 6.14
CA ILE A 31 -5.66 -19.59 6.36
C ILE A 31 -5.68 -18.14 6.87
N ALA A 32 -4.83 -17.77 7.82
CA ALA A 32 -4.73 -16.39 8.31
C ALA A 32 -4.33 -15.39 7.22
N LEU A 33 -3.41 -15.77 6.32
CA LEU A 33 -3.05 -14.99 5.13
C LEU A 33 -4.25 -14.85 4.18
N CYS A 34 -4.94 -15.95 3.87
CA CYS A 34 -6.13 -15.90 3.01
C CYS A 34 -7.22 -15.01 3.59
N VAL A 35 -7.47 -15.08 4.89
CA VAL A 35 -8.45 -14.22 5.58
C VAL A 35 -8.05 -12.75 5.49
N HIS A 36 -6.77 -12.46 5.67
CA HIS A 36 -6.21 -11.11 5.50
C HIS A 36 -6.51 -10.55 4.10
N GLU A 37 -6.15 -11.29 3.07
CA GLU A 37 -6.39 -10.89 1.68
C GLU A 37 -7.88 -10.77 1.34
N LEU A 38 -8.71 -11.66 1.89
CA LEU A 38 -10.16 -11.57 1.74
C LEU A 38 -10.73 -10.29 2.39
N GLY A 39 -10.11 -9.79 3.45
CA GLY A 39 -10.44 -8.51 4.07
C GLY A 39 -10.30 -7.34 3.09
N HIS A 40 -9.23 -7.27 2.31
CA HIS A 40 -9.04 -6.28 1.25
C HIS A 40 -10.07 -6.45 0.13
N LEU A 41 -10.26 -7.70 -0.32
CA LEU A 41 -11.22 -8.02 -1.40
C LEU A 41 -12.66 -7.70 -1.02
N ALA A 42 -13.05 -7.86 0.24
CA ALA A 42 -14.38 -7.53 0.74
C ALA A 42 -14.69 -6.03 0.54
N TRP A 43 -13.77 -5.15 0.89
CA TRP A 43 -13.93 -3.71 0.69
C TRP A 43 -13.90 -3.32 -0.79
N ILE A 44 -13.05 -3.94 -1.60
CA ILE A 44 -13.03 -3.74 -3.05
C ILE A 44 -14.38 -4.12 -3.67
N GLY A 45 -14.94 -5.26 -3.25
CA GLY A 45 -16.27 -5.73 -3.67
C GLY A 45 -17.39 -4.82 -3.19
N PHE A 46 -17.35 -4.39 -1.91
CA PHE A 46 -18.35 -3.48 -1.31
C PHE A 46 -18.40 -2.14 -2.05
N PHE A 47 -17.25 -1.57 -2.41
CA PHE A 47 -17.17 -0.33 -3.19
C PHE A 47 -17.33 -0.54 -4.69
N ARG A 48 -17.56 -1.79 -5.14
CA ARG A 48 -17.78 -2.17 -6.55
C ARG A 48 -16.63 -1.76 -7.49
N TYR A 49 -15.39 -1.78 -7.00
CA TYR A 49 -14.24 -1.54 -7.85
C TYR A 49 -14.07 -2.65 -8.89
N ARG A 50 -13.72 -2.27 -10.13
CA ARG A 50 -13.41 -3.23 -11.18
C ARG A 50 -11.96 -3.71 -11.04
N ILE A 51 -11.78 -5.03 -10.95
CA ILE A 51 -10.47 -5.67 -10.90
C ILE A 51 -10.04 -5.95 -12.35
N GLU A 52 -8.95 -5.32 -12.81
CA GLU A 52 -8.35 -5.60 -14.12
C GLU A 52 -7.54 -6.90 -14.10
N SER A 53 -6.72 -7.09 -13.09
CA SER A 53 -5.93 -8.31 -12.91
C SER A 53 -5.76 -8.65 -11.44
N LEU A 54 -5.75 -9.96 -11.16
CA LEU A 54 -5.48 -10.55 -9.86
C LEU A 54 -4.34 -11.55 -10.03
N ARG A 55 -3.23 -11.34 -9.31
CA ARG A 55 -2.08 -12.25 -9.27
C ARG A 55 -1.91 -12.74 -7.85
N LEU A 56 -2.01 -14.05 -7.66
CA LEU A 56 -1.75 -14.71 -6.38
C LEU A 56 -0.26 -15.05 -6.27
N SER A 57 0.39 -14.53 -5.23
CA SER A 57 1.80 -14.79 -4.92
C SER A 57 1.94 -15.21 -3.46
N ILE A 58 3.13 -15.67 -3.07
CA ILE A 58 3.49 -15.97 -1.68
C ILE A 58 3.34 -14.75 -0.74
N PHE A 59 3.46 -13.54 -1.29
CA PHE A 59 3.35 -12.28 -0.54
C PHE A 59 1.91 -11.74 -0.50
N GLY A 60 0.91 -12.51 -0.95
CA GLY A 60 -0.49 -12.08 -1.00
C GLY A 60 -1.01 -11.82 -2.41
N PHE A 61 -2.09 -11.06 -2.51
CA PHE A 61 -2.73 -10.72 -3.77
C PHE A 61 -2.19 -9.42 -4.36
N PHE A 62 -1.61 -9.51 -5.56
CA PHE A 62 -1.32 -8.32 -6.35
C PHE A 62 -2.54 -7.98 -7.21
N LEU A 63 -3.21 -6.90 -6.82
CA LEU A 63 -4.41 -6.42 -7.47
C LEU A 63 -4.10 -5.20 -8.33
N LYS A 64 -4.54 -5.23 -9.58
CA LYS A 64 -4.63 -4.04 -10.41
C LYS A 64 -6.09 -3.67 -10.56
N LEU A 65 -6.45 -2.53 -10.01
CA LEU A 65 -7.79 -1.96 -10.13
C LEU A 65 -7.87 -1.10 -11.39
N ASP A 66 -9.06 -1.04 -11.98
CA ASP A 66 -9.34 -0.11 -13.09
C ASP A 66 -9.09 1.34 -12.66
N ALA A 67 -8.83 2.22 -13.63
CA ALA A 67 -8.65 3.65 -13.38
C ALA A 67 -9.91 4.25 -12.75
N THR A 68 -9.95 4.26 -11.44
CA THR A 68 -11.08 4.76 -10.65
C THR A 68 -10.69 6.07 -9.97
N LYS A 69 -11.69 6.87 -9.66
CA LYS A 69 -11.52 8.06 -8.82
C LYS A 69 -10.94 7.63 -7.46
N GLU A 70 -9.83 8.24 -7.07
CA GLU A 70 -9.21 8.00 -5.78
C GLU A 70 -10.00 8.72 -4.68
N GLU A 71 -10.48 8.00 -3.68
CA GLU A 71 -11.22 8.54 -2.55
C GLU A 71 -10.57 8.08 -1.24
N LEU A 72 -10.22 9.03 -0.38
CA LEU A 72 -9.48 8.75 0.86
C LEU A 72 -10.16 7.67 1.72
N PHE A 73 -11.46 7.79 1.95
CA PHE A 73 -12.20 6.84 2.79
C PHE A 73 -12.15 5.41 2.22
N LYS A 74 -12.38 5.28 0.91
CA LYS A 74 -12.35 3.97 0.25
C LYS A 74 -10.95 3.35 0.27
N ASP A 75 -9.91 4.16 -0.02
CA ASP A 75 -8.53 3.71 0.02
C ASP A 75 -8.13 3.23 1.43
N ILE A 76 -8.51 3.98 2.48
CA ILE A 76 -8.28 3.60 3.87
C ILE A 76 -8.98 2.28 4.21
N CYS A 77 -10.27 2.13 3.88
CA CYS A 77 -11.01 0.90 4.14
C CYS A 77 -10.37 -0.30 3.43
N ILE A 78 -9.92 -0.13 2.19
CA ILE A 78 -9.26 -1.20 1.44
C ILE A 78 -7.94 -1.58 2.12
N TYR A 79 -7.05 -0.62 2.42
CA TYR A 79 -5.74 -0.94 3.00
C TYR A 79 -5.83 -1.50 4.42
N TYR A 80 -6.76 -1.04 5.26
CA TYR A 80 -6.94 -1.60 6.61
C TYR A 80 -7.86 -2.83 6.65
N GLY A 81 -8.43 -3.24 5.52
CA GLY A 81 -9.36 -4.37 5.43
C GLY A 81 -8.74 -5.69 5.89
N GLY A 82 -7.51 -5.97 5.49
CA GLY A 82 -6.77 -7.16 5.91
C GLY A 82 -6.46 -7.15 7.41
N ILE A 83 -5.99 -6.02 7.93
CA ILE A 83 -5.71 -5.82 9.36
C ILE A 83 -6.99 -6.05 10.18
N LEU A 84 -8.13 -5.49 9.73
CA LEU A 84 -9.42 -5.67 10.39
C LEU A 84 -9.87 -7.14 10.38
N ALA A 85 -9.69 -7.84 9.27
CA ALA A 85 -10.03 -9.26 9.16
C ALA A 85 -9.22 -10.13 10.15
N ASN A 86 -7.91 -9.89 10.24
CA ASN A 86 -7.08 -10.58 11.24
C ASN A 86 -7.46 -10.20 12.68
N LEU A 87 -7.84 -8.95 12.96
CA LEU A 87 -8.34 -8.53 14.27
C LEU A 87 -9.61 -9.29 14.65
N LEU A 88 -10.57 -9.42 13.74
CA LEU A 88 -11.79 -10.18 13.98
C LEU A 88 -11.48 -11.66 14.28
N CYS A 89 -10.58 -12.28 13.53
CA CYS A 89 -10.14 -13.64 13.81
C CYS A 89 -9.46 -13.77 15.17
N PHE A 90 -8.59 -12.83 15.52
CA PHE A 90 -7.94 -12.81 16.85
C PHE A 90 -8.95 -12.74 17.99
N LEU A 91 -10.02 -11.96 17.84
CA LEU A 91 -11.04 -11.79 18.89
C LEU A 91 -11.98 -12.99 19.00
N PHE A 92 -12.46 -13.51 17.88
CA PHE A 92 -13.59 -14.44 17.87
C PHE A 92 -13.24 -15.92 17.66
N VAL A 93 -12.07 -16.26 17.08
CA VAL A 93 -11.68 -17.66 16.92
C VAL A 93 -10.98 -18.18 18.18
N PRO A 94 -11.45 -19.25 18.83
CA PRO A 94 -10.92 -19.66 20.13
C PRO A 94 -9.57 -20.38 20.09
N ASP A 95 -9.06 -20.82 18.92
CA ASP A 95 -7.80 -21.56 18.79
C ASP A 95 -6.58 -20.70 19.19
N PRO A 96 -5.77 -21.08 20.19
CA PRO A 96 -4.69 -20.25 20.72
C PRO A 96 -3.56 -20.03 19.71
N VAL A 97 -3.25 -21.01 18.85
CA VAL A 97 -2.20 -20.92 17.83
C VAL A 97 -2.66 -19.98 16.73
N PHE A 98 -3.89 -20.14 16.28
CA PHE A 98 -4.48 -19.27 15.26
C PHE A 98 -4.60 -17.82 15.73
N LYS A 99 -4.96 -17.60 17.01
CA LYS A 99 -4.94 -16.26 17.63
C LYS A 99 -3.56 -15.61 17.57
N LYS A 100 -2.50 -16.33 17.96
CA LYS A 100 -1.12 -15.81 17.88
C LYS A 100 -0.74 -15.45 16.46
N ILE A 101 -1.08 -16.28 15.50
CA ILE A 101 -0.79 -16.02 14.08
C ILE A 101 -1.51 -14.74 13.61
N ASN A 102 -2.80 -14.60 13.90
CA ASN A 102 -3.56 -13.41 13.50
C ASN A 102 -3.06 -12.14 14.20
N LEU A 103 -2.67 -12.23 15.47
CA LEU A 103 -2.05 -11.10 16.18
C LEU A 103 -0.72 -10.69 15.52
N LEU A 104 0.11 -11.64 15.13
CA LEU A 104 1.35 -11.37 14.40
C LEU A 104 1.09 -10.69 13.05
N PHE A 105 0.12 -11.19 12.27
CA PHE A 105 -0.28 -10.56 11.01
C PHE A 105 -0.77 -9.14 11.22
N LEU A 106 -1.62 -8.91 12.24
CA LEU A 106 -2.13 -7.58 12.59
C LEU A 106 -0.99 -6.64 12.95
N CYS A 107 -0.12 -7.01 13.88
CA CYS A 107 0.99 -6.16 14.32
C CYS A 107 1.97 -5.89 13.19
N PHE A 108 2.32 -6.91 12.40
CA PHE A 108 3.25 -6.80 11.29
C PHE A 108 2.70 -5.88 10.20
N ASN A 109 1.47 -6.11 9.73
CA ASN A 109 0.88 -5.30 8.68
C ASN A 109 0.49 -3.89 9.12
N ALA A 110 0.39 -3.61 10.43
CA ALA A 110 0.21 -2.26 10.96
C ALA A 110 1.49 -1.40 10.94
N LEU A 111 2.67 -2.01 10.71
CA LEU A 111 3.93 -1.26 10.67
C LEU A 111 4.00 -0.27 9.50
N PRO A 112 4.60 0.92 9.71
CA PRO A 112 4.77 1.93 8.67
C PRO A 112 5.95 1.61 7.73
N ILE A 113 6.04 0.37 7.26
CA ILE A 113 7.13 -0.15 6.42
C ILE A 113 6.57 -0.58 5.07
N TYR A 114 7.14 -0.08 3.97
CA TYR A 114 6.78 -0.53 2.63
C TYR A 114 7.17 -2.02 2.42
N PRO A 115 6.30 -2.85 1.84
CA PRO A 115 5.00 -2.55 1.21
C PRO A 115 3.76 -2.81 2.09
N LEU A 116 3.89 -2.89 3.41
CA LEU A 116 2.83 -3.29 4.34
C LEU A 116 1.62 -2.34 4.32
N ASP A 117 0.47 -2.81 4.79
CA ASP A 117 -0.79 -2.06 4.77
C ASP A 117 -0.77 -0.80 5.62
N GLY A 118 -0.14 -0.86 6.79
CA GLY A 118 0.06 0.29 7.67
C GLY A 118 0.78 1.45 6.96
N PHE A 119 1.81 1.12 6.18
CA PHE A 119 2.47 2.10 5.33
C PHE A 119 1.53 2.72 4.30
N GLN A 120 0.74 1.89 3.60
CA GLN A 120 -0.19 2.36 2.58
C GLN A 120 -1.28 3.25 3.18
N GLY A 121 -1.86 2.84 4.31
CA GLY A 121 -2.86 3.62 5.04
C GLY A 121 -2.33 4.98 5.50
N ILE A 122 -1.15 5.02 6.12
CA ILE A 122 -0.48 6.27 6.55
C ILE A 122 -0.21 7.17 5.34
N ARG A 123 0.28 6.61 4.23
CA ARG A 123 0.50 7.36 2.99
C ARG A 123 -0.79 7.99 2.47
N CYS A 124 -1.92 7.28 2.52
CA CYS A 124 -3.22 7.83 2.11
C CYS A 124 -3.66 8.97 3.02
N ILE A 125 -3.54 8.81 4.33
CA ILE A 125 -3.89 9.85 5.30
C ILE A 125 -3.04 11.11 5.08
N LEU A 126 -1.73 10.97 4.97
CA LEU A 126 -0.83 12.10 4.71
C LEU A 126 -1.12 12.78 3.37
N ALA A 127 -1.46 12.00 2.33
CA ALA A 127 -1.75 12.50 0.99
C ALA A 127 -3.03 13.35 0.90
N TYR A 128 -3.88 13.32 1.92
CA TYR A 128 -5.01 14.22 2.04
C TYR A 128 -4.59 15.63 2.48
N PHE A 129 -3.62 15.72 3.40
CA PHE A 129 -3.25 16.98 4.02
C PHE A 129 -2.11 17.72 3.30
N ILE A 130 -1.15 16.98 2.77
CA ILE A 130 0.06 17.54 2.14
C ILE A 130 0.23 17.09 0.69
N PRO A 131 0.98 17.87 -0.14
CA PRO A 131 1.23 17.54 -1.54
C PRO A 131 1.82 16.14 -1.72
N TYR A 132 1.34 15.42 -2.72
CA TYR A 132 1.67 14.01 -2.90
C TYR A 132 3.16 13.73 -3.09
N GLN A 133 3.89 14.62 -3.76
CA GLN A 133 5.34 14.49 -3.90
C GLN A 133 6.06 14.51 -2.54
N ARG A 134 5.65 15.39 -1.62
CA ARG A 134 6.20 15.45 -0.26
C ARG A 134 5.83 14.21 0.55
N VAL A 135 4.60 13.73 0.41
CA VAL A 135 4.15 12.47 1.05
C VAL A 135 5.04 11.31 0.66
N LEU A 136 5.30 11.14 -0.64
CA LEU A 136 6.16 10.05 -1.13
C LEU A 136 7.55 10.10 -0.49
N LYS A 137 8.17 11.29 -0.39
CA LYS A 137 9.49 11.46 0.25
C LYS A 137 9.45 11.16 1.76
N ILE A 138 8.48 11.74 2.48
CA ILE A 138 8.34 11.56 3.93
C ILE A 138 8.11 10.08 4.25
N THR A 139 7.17 9.44 3.56
CA THR A 139 6.84 8.03 3.81
C THR A 139 7.99 7.08 3.45
N ALA A 140 8.78 7.40 2.43
CA ALA A 140 9.95 6.62 2.08
C ALA A 140 11.03 6.67 3.18
N ILE A 141 11.34 7.87 3.68
CA ILE A 141 12.30 8.05 4.79
C ILE A 141 11.79 7.32 6.04
N PHE A 142 10.51 7.47 6.37
CA PHE A 142 9.89 6.79 7.51
C PHE A 142 9.97 5.27 7.37
N SER A 143 9.69 4.73 6.19
CA SER A 143 9.79 3.29 5.91
C SER A 143 11.22 2.78 6.08
N MET A 144 12.23 3.51 5.58
CA MET A 144 13.63 3.14 5.73
C MET A 144 14.07 3.14 7.20
N LEU A 145 13.69 4.16 7.96
CA LEU A 145 14.00 4.23 9.39
C LEU A 145 13.33 3.10 10.16
N SER A 146 12.03 2.89 9.94
CA SER A 146 11.26 1.85 10.63
C SER A 146 11.76 0.43 10.31
N SER A 147 12.12 0.15 9.06
CA SER A 147 12.67 -1.16 8.68
C SER A 147 14.07 -1.39 9.27
N THR A 148 14.89 -0.34 9.33
CA THR A 148 16.22 -0.42 9.97
C THR A 148 16.09 -0.65 11.47
N ILE A 149 15.18 0.07 12.14
CA ILE A 149 14.91 -0.13 13.58
C ILE A 149 14.41 -1.56 13.83
N ALA A 150 13.48 -2.05 13.02
CA ALA A 150 12.99 -3.43 13.13
C ALA A 150 14.11 -4.46 12.99
N PHE A 151 15.02 -4.27 12.03
CA PHE A 151 16.18 -5.14 11.83
C PHE A 151 17.13 -5.11 13.04
N VAL A 152 17.46 -3.93 13.56
CA VAL A 152 18.32 -3.79 14.75
C VAL A 152 17.68 -4.44 15.97
N LEU A 153 16.38 -4.28 16.18
CA LEU A 153 15.65 -4.96 17.26
C LEU A 153 15.72 -6.49 17.11
N CYS A 154 15.57 -7.02 15.90
CA CYS A 154 15.72 -8.47 15.65
C CYS A 154 17.13 -8.96 16.00
N LEU A 155 18.18 -8.18 15.73
CA LEU A 155 19.55 -8.50 16.14
C LEU A 155 19.72 -8.47 17.66
N CYS A 156 19.24 -7.40 18.32
CA CYS A 156 19.37 -7.23 19.77
C CYS A 156 18.65 -8.35 20.55
N PHE A 157 17.45 -8.76 20.09
CA PHE A 157 16.69 -9.83 20.72
C PHE A 157 17.06 -11.23 20.23
N LYS A 158 18.13 -11.37 19.42
CA LYS A 158 18.62 -12.66 18.90
C LYS A 158 17.49 -13.50 18.26
N MET A 159 16.64 -12.84 17.46
CA MET A 159 15.55 -13.51 16.78
C MET A 159 16.05 -14.55 15.78
N ASP A 160 15.16 -15.50 15.42
CA ASP A 160 15.48 -16.53 14.42
C ASP A 160 15.97 -15.94 13.08
N VAL A 161 16.87 -16.67 12.42
CA VAL A 161 17.47 -16.28 11.14
C VAL A 161 16.41 -15.93 10.10
N PHE A 162 15.27 -16.61 10.07
CA PHE A 162 14.18 -16.30 9.14
C PHE A 162 13.57 -14.92 9.39
N ILE A 163 13.38 -14.52 10.65
CA ILE A 163 12.87 -13.19 11.02
C ILE A 163 13.90 -12.13 10.65
N LEU A 164 15.17 -12.41 10.87
CA LEU A 164 16.27 -11.52 10.52
C LEU A 164 16.36 -11.30 9.00
N LEU A 165 16.27 -12.37 8.20
CA LEU A 165 16.26 -12.27 6.74
C LEU A 165 15.05 -11.50 6.22
N ASN A 166 13.86 -11.72 6.79
CA ASN A 166 12.66 -10.95 6.44
C ASN A 166 12.82 -9.47 6.75
N SER A 167 13.36 -9.12 7.92
CA SER A 167 13.58 -7.71 8.29
C SER A 167 14.63 -7.04 7.40
N ALA A 168 15.70 -7.74 7.02
CA ALA A 168 16.66 -7.28 6.04
C ALA A 168 16.03 -7.06 4.66
N TYR A 169 15.14 -7.97 4.24
CA TYR A 169 14.41 -7.84 2.98
C TYR A 169 13.49 -6.61 2.96
N LEU A 170 12.85 -6.26 4.09
CA LEU A 170 12.05 -5.04 4.19
C LEU A 170 12.90 -3.77 4.01
N ILE A 171 14.17 -3.77 4.44
CA ILE A 171 15.09 -2.66 4.16
C ILE A 171 15.32 -2.52 2.66
N ILE A 172 15.58 -3.65 1.97
CA ILE A 172 15.79 -3.65 0.51
C ILE A 172 14.55 -3.09 -0.22
N LEU A 173 13.35 -3.54 0.16
CA LEU A 173 12.10 -3.04 -0.42
C LEU A 173 11.89 -1.54 -0.15
N SER A 174 12.20 -1.07 1.05
CA SER A 174 12.11 0.35 1.40
C SER A 174 13.09 1.21 0.59
N LEU A 175 14.30 0.72 0.34
CA LEU A 175 15.28 1.35 -0.56
C LEU A 175 14.78 1.36 -2.01
N GLU A 176 14.27 0.24 -2.50
CA GLU A 176 13.70 0.14 -3.85
C GLU A 176 12.55 1.15 -4.04
N TYR A 177 11.68 1.28 -3.03
CA TYR A 177 10.62 2.28 -3.04
C TYR A 177 11.18 3.70 -3.14
N TYR A 178 12.23 4.02 -2.36
CA TYR A 178 12.88 5.33 -2.40
C TYR A 178 13.42 5.66 -3.80
N PHE A 179 14.09 4.73 -4.46
CA PHE A 179 14.59 4.94 -5.82
C PHE A 179 13.48 5.08 -6.87
N LYS A 180 12.31 4.51 -6.62
CA LYS A 180 11.15 4.59 -7.53
C LYS A 180 10.26 5.82 -7.33
N LEU A 181 10.53 6.71 -6.35
CA LEU A 181 9.66 7.84 -6.01
C LEU A 181 9.35 8.74 -7.22
N LYS A 182 10.34 9.04 -8.05
CA LYS A 182 10.15 9.86 -9.25
C LYS A 182 9.19 9.19 -10.24
N ALA A 183 9.37 7.91 -10.50
CA ALA A 183 8.51 7.15 -11.41
C ALA A 183 7.07 7.02 -10.87
N ILE A 184 6.91 6.82 -9.56
CA ILE A 184 5.60 6.77 -8.90
C ILE A 184 4.87 8.11 -9.05
N TYR A 185 5.58 9.23 -8.82
CA TYR A 185 5.00 10.57 -8.96
C TYR A 185 4.63 10.88 -10.40
N GLN A 186 5.49 10.57 -11.36
CA GLN A 186 5.20 10.73 -12.80
C GLN A 186 3.99 9.90 -13.24
N SER A 187 3.88 8.65 -12.77
CA SER A 187 2.71 7.79 -13.04
C SER A 187 1.43 8.38 -12.46
N PHE A 188 1.50 9.02 -11.29
CA PHE A 188 0.38 9.73 -10.70
C PHE A 188 -0.07 10.92 -11.56
N LEU A 189 0.86 11.77 -12.03
CA LEU A 189 0.56 12.91 -12.88
C LEU A 189 -0.02 12.46 -14.24
N LEU A 190 0.58 11.44 -14.85
CA LEU A 190 0.09 10.87 -16.11
C LEU A 190 -1.34 10.34 -15.95
N ARG A 191 -1.63 9.62 -14.86
CA ARG A 191 -2.98 9.13 -14.59
C ARG A 191 -3.98 10.27 -14.44
N ARG A 192 -3.62 11.35 -13.76
CA ARG A 192 -4.44 12.56 -13.62
C ARG A 192 -4.72 13.23 -14.97
N SER A 193 -3.76 13.26 -15.87
CA SER A 193 -3.93 13.85 -17.20
C SER A 193 -4.81 13.00 -18.13
N LEU A 194 -4.72 11.64 -18.01
CA LEU A 194 -5.48 10.73 -18.86
C LEU A 194 -6.92 10.51 -18.38
N TYR A 195 -7.14 10.61 -17.06
CA TYR A 195 -8.45 10.36 -16.44
C TYR A 195 -8.82 11.57 -15.57
N PRO A 196 -9.42 12.62 -16.16
CA PRO A 196 -9.84 13.80 -15.43
C PRO A 196 -11.07 13.48 -14.57
N PHE A 197 -10.86 13.21 -13.29
CA PHE A 197 -11.92 13.08 -12.31
C PHE A 197 -12.17 14.39 -11.59
N GLU A 198 -13.42 14.65 -11.23
CA GLU A 198 -13.76 15.77 -10.35
C GLU A 198 -13.38 15.44 -8.91
N TYR A 199 -12.51 16.25 -8.36
CA TYR A 199 -12.08 16.18 -6.95
C TYR A 199 -12.47 17.45 -6.20
N PRO A 200 -12.58 17.42 -4.87
CA PRO A 200 -12.71 18.64 -4.07
C PRO A 200 -11.59 19.63 -4.39
N ILE A 201 -11.96 20.88 -4.60
CA ILE A 201 -11.02 21.92 -5.02
C ILE A 201 -10.24 22.44 -3.83
N LYS A 202 -8.91 22.51 -3.94
CA LYS A 202 -8.01 23.15 -3.00
C LYS A 202 -7.34 24.34 -3.69
N ARG A 203 -7.65 25.55 -3.25
CA ARG A 203 -7.06 26.78 -3.79
C ARG A 203 -5.71 27.06 -3.14
N ILE A 204 -4.71 27.35 -3.94
CA ILE A 204 -3.37 27.72 -3.49
C ILE A 204 -3.01 29.06 -4.10
N ALA A 205 -2.76 30.06 -3.22
CA ALA A 205 -2.22 31.35 -3.62
C ALA A 205 -0.68 31.24 -3.55
N PHE A 206 0.00 31.69 -4.61
CA PHE A 206 1.46 31.83 -4.68
C PHE A 206 2.27 30.58 -4.31
N PRO A 207 2.21 29.51 -5.09
CA PRO A 207 3.05 28.34 -4.82
C PRO A 207 4.52 28.64 -5.11
N ASP A 208 5.42 28.25 -4.19
CA ASP A 208 6.87 28.37 -4.38
C ASP A 208 7.37 27.57 -5.61
N SER A 209 6.72 26.46 -5.90
CA SER A 209 6.88 25.70 -7.14
C SER A 209 5.58 24.99 -7.52
N ILE A 210 5.22 25.07 -8.78
CA ILE A 210 4.00 24.44 -9.31
C ILE A 210 4.14 22.90 -9.28
N GLU A 211 5.33 22.37 -9.57
CA GLU A 211 5.57 20.93 -9.72
C GLU A 211 5.33 20.11 -8.45
N GLY A 212 5.45 20.71 -7.26
CA GLY A 212 5.31 20.03 -5.98
C GLY A 212 3.95 20.16 -5.32
N CYS A 213 2.97 20.83 -5.94
CA CYS A 213 1.73 21.24 -5.28
C CYS A 213 0.51 20.35 -5.56
N PHE A 214 0.66 19.23 -6.27
CA PHE A 214 -0.46 18.32 -6.57
C PHE A 214 -0.79 17.43 -5.39
N TYR A 215 -2.08 17.35 -5.05
CA TYR A 215 -2.62 16.50 -3.97
C TYR A 215 -3.27 15.24 -4.55
N LYS A 216 -3.20 14.13 -3.82
CA LYS A 216 -3.79 12.87 -4.30
C LYS A 216 -5.33 12.92 -4.33
N TYR A 217 -5.95 13.55 -3.31
CA TYR A 217 -7.40 13.54 -3.13
C TYR A 217 -8.07 14.90 -3.36
N HIS A 218 -7.35 15.88 -3.89
CA HIS A 218 -7.87 17.20 -4.22
C HIS A 218 -7.41 17.63 -5.61
N GLN A 219 -8.27 18.41 -6.27
CA GLN A 219 -7.89 19.16 -7.46
C GLN A 219 -7.34 20.53 -7.04
N VAL A 220 -6.25 20.96 -7.63
CA VAL A 220 -5.60 22.22 -7.24
C VAL A 220 -5.96 23.32 -8.22
N GLU A 221 -6.38 24.47 -7.69
CA GLU A 221 -6.54 25.71 -8.42
C GLU A 221 -5.47 26.70 -7.95
N PHE A 222 -4.69 27.20 -8.88
CA PHE A 222 -3.64 28.20 -8.63
C PHE A 222 -4.17 29.60 -8.94
N MET A 223 -3.92 30.53 -8.05
CA MET A 223 -4.21 31.95 -8.24
C MET A 223 -2.87 32.67 -8.50
N ILE A 224 -2.55 32.99 -9.74
CA ILE A 224 -1.33 33.70 -10.13
C ILE A 224 -1.74 35.01 -10.80
N GLU A 225 -1.30 36.14 -10.27
CA GLU A 225 -1.59 37.47 -10.82
C GLU A 225 -3.07 37.71 -11.13
N ASN A 226 -3.96 37.35 -10.23
CA ASN A 226 -5.42 37.40 -10.40
C ASN A 226 -5.99 36.51 -11.52
N LYS A 227 -5.18 35.65 -12.12
CA LYS A 227 -5.65 34.63 -13.06
C LYS A 227 -5.79 33.29 -12.38
N LYS A 228 -6.88 32.61 -12.66
CA LYS A 228 -7.16 31.27 -12.22
C LYS A 228 -6.58 30.28 -13.23
N ILE A 229 -5.64 29.44 -12.78
CA ILE A 229 -5.06 28.35 -13.56
C ILE A 229 -5.49 27.05 -12.95
N THR A 230 -6.10 26.17 -13.73
CA THR A 230 -6.56 24.87 -13.26
C THR A 230 -5.45 23.83 -13.34
N GLU A 231 -5.57 22.76 -12.55
CA GLU A 231 -4.68 21.60 -12.63
C GLU A 231 -4.63 21.01 -14.04
N ALA A 232 -5.77 20.97 -14.74
CA ALA A 232 -5.87 20.47 -16.10
C ALA A 232 -5.03 21.30 -17.10
N ASP A 233 -5.07 22.64 -16.99
CA ASP A 233 -4.31 23.53 -17.85
C ASP A 233 -2.80 23.32 -17.69
N LEU A 234 -2.36 23.05 -16.46
CA LEU A 234 -0.95 22.79 -16.14
C LEU A 234 -0.48 21.42 -16.61
N LEU A 235 -1.30 20.38 -16.44
CA LEU A 235 -0.97 19.03 -16.88
C LEU A 235 -0.92 18.91 -18.41
N LEU A 236 -1.75 19.69 -19.13
CA LEU A 236 -1.76 19.78 -20.59
C LEU A 236 -0.63 20.65 -21.16
N SER A 237 -0.13 21.61 -20.37
CA SER A 237 1.05 22.38 -20.79
C SER A 237 2.26 21.45 -20.80
N LYS A 238 2.81 21.21 -21.98
CA LYS A 238 3.81 20.17 -22.37
C LYS A 238 5.08 20.02 -21.50
N ASN A 239 5.25 20.77 -20.43
CA ASN A 239 6.52 20.84 -19.70
C ASN A 239 6.59 19.99 -18.41
N MET A 240 5.50 19.37 -17.96
CA MET A 240 5.51 18.61 -16.71
C MET A 240 5.70 17.09 -16.87
N LEU A 241 5.67 16.58 -18.09
CA LEU A 241 5.86 15.15 -18.39
C LEU A 241 7.27 14.82 -18.93
N LYS A 242 8.15 15.81 -18.95
CA LYS A 242 9.60 15.63 -19.19
C LYS A 242 10.29 15.53 -17.83
#